data_2c997dd19cfe6c68a153885ba3e35a52
#
_entry.id   2c997dd19cfe6c68a153885ba3e35a52
#
_cell.length_a   1.000
_cell.length_b   1.000
_cell.length_c   1.000
_cell.angle_alpha   90.00
_cell.angle_beta   90.00
_cell.angle_gamma   90.00
#
_symmetry.space_group_name_H-M   'P 1'
#
loop_
_entity.id
_entity.type
_entity.pdbx_description
1 polymer ?
#
loop_
_entity_poly.entity_id
_entity_poly.type
_entity_poly.pdbx_seq_one_letter_code
_entity_poly.pdbx_strand_id
1 'polypeptide(L)'
;NRMAKDNVVLAQYGYGRTDGADGRVWPWVFNAASHYWSQIAVKLKFMAEIEGGVDKMKGKKVVHLHIDSAYGREPLPAMRKITSDWGMELVEISIPPPGLEQQSQWLQIRRENPDWVTFWGAGSGMNSTAMTNAARINFPRDRMMYVTFGAAEEDMYPAGDAAKGTYAVANALPGDHFPLVKKIKEQVYGAGKGNLADHKRIGSVYWNRGLGAAVMWIEGMRNAQKMH
;
A
#
# COMPACT_ATOMS: atom_id res chain seq x y z
N ASN A 1 -25.13 8.20 7.89
CA ASN A 1 -24.36 8.79 6.81
C ASN A 1 -24.47 10.32 6.87
N ARG A 2 -23.64 10.92 7.76
CA ARG A 2 -23.70 12.35 8.06
C ARG A 2 -23.16 13.19 6.90
N MET A 3 -22.11 12.69 6.23
CA MET A 3 -21.44 13.40 5.13
C MET A 3 -22.38 13.71 3.94
N ALA A 4 -23.20 12.74 3.55
CA ALA A 4 -24.16 12.95 2.46
C ALA A 4 -25.24 13.99 2.81
N LYS A 5 -25.64 14.08 4.10
CA LYS A 5 -26.60 15.08 4.56
C LYS A 5 -26.03 16.50 4.57
N ASP A 6 -24.73 16.60 4.85
CA ASP A 6 -24.05 17.88 5.00
C ASP A 6 -23.30 18.28 3.70
N ASN A 7 -23.46 17.52 2.62
CA ASN A 7 -22.77 17.72 1.34
C ASN A 7 -21.24 17.79 1.49
N VAL A 8 -20.67 16.97 2.39
CA VAL A 8 -19.24 16.94 2.67
C VAL A 8 -18.55 15.91 1.79
N VAL A 9 -17.58 16.35 1.00
CA VAL A 9 -16.73 15.49 0.17
C VAL A 9 -15.70 14.79 1.03
N LEU A 10 -15.58 13.46 0.85
CA LEU A 10 -14.47 12.64 1.37
C LEU A 10 -13.58 12.24 0.21
N ALA A 11 -12.40 12.80 0.13
CA ALA A 11 -11.40 12.34 -0.81
C ALA A 11 -10.31 11.57 -0.07
N GLN A 12 -10.00 10.37 -0.58
CA GLN A 12 -9.00 9.47 -0.03
C GLN A 12 -7.85 9.31 -1.03
N TYR A 13 -6.63 9.44 -0.55
CA TYR A 13 -5.43 9.24 -1.36
C TYR A 13 -4.64 8.06 -0.83
N GLY A 14 -4.85 6.89 -1.46
CA GLY A 14 -4.16 5.66 -1.13
C GLY A 14 -4.73 4.85 0.06
N TYR A 15 -5.85 5.29 0.63
CA TYR A 15 -6.72 4.49 1.49
C TYR A 15 -8.04 4.36 0.75
N GLY A 16 -8.40 3.24 0.27
CA GLY A 16 -9.61 3.16 -0.53
C GLY A 16 -10.32 1.84 -0.35
N ARG A 17 -11.31 1.79 0.56
CA ARG A 17 -12.25 0.68 0.53
C ARG A 17 -12.91 0.61 -0.83
N THR A 18 -13.02 -0.61 -1.36
CA THR A 18 -13.59 -0.86 -2.67
C THR A 18 -15.06 -0.44 -2.77
N ASP A 19 -15.82 -0.55 -1.66
CA ASP A 19 -17.20 -0.06 -1.58
C ASP A 19 -17.34 1.40 -2.01
N GLY A 20 -16.37 2.24 -1.63
CA GLY A 20 -16.34 3.67 -1.97
C GLY A 20 -16.14 3.96 -3.46
N ALA A 21 -15.87 2.95 -4.29
CA ALA A 21 -15.78 3.09 -5.74
C ALA A 21 -17.17 3.13 -6.43
N ASP A 22 -18.25 2.71 -5.76
CA ASP A 22 -19.60 2.82 -6.29
C ASP A 22 -20.21 4.19 -5.96
N GLY A 23 -20.05 5.15 -6.86
CA GLY A 23 -20.59 6.51 -6.72
C GLY A 23 -22.11 6.60 -6.65
N ARG A 24 -22.86 5.54 -7.02
CA ARG A 24 -24.33 5.50 -6.86
C ARG A 24 -24.71 5.33 -5.39
N VAL A 25 -23.87 4.60 -4.63
CA VAL A 25 -24.07 4.35 -3.20
C VAL A 25 -23.36 5.42 -2.36
N TRP A 26 -22.18 5.85 -2.82
CA TRP A 26 -21.29 6.76 -2.10
C TRP A 26 -20.91 8.00 -2.93
N PRO A 27 -21.89 8.85 -3.32
CA PRO A 27 -21.66 9.96 -4.27
C PRO A 27 -20.68 11.02 -3.75
N TRP A 28 -20.41 11.05 -2.45
CA TRP A 28 -19.50 12.01 -1.83
C TRP A 28 -18.12 11.42 -1.47
N VAL A 29 -17.84 10.16 -1.89
CA VAL A 29 -16.57 9.49 -1.61
C VAL A 29 -15.75 9.37 -2.90
N PHE A 30 -14.53 9.89 -2.87
CA PHE A 30 -13.60 9.88 -3.99
C PHE A 30 -12.31 9.16 -3.61
N ASN A 31 -12.06 8.01 -4.22
CA ASN A 31 -10.81 7.24 -4.07
C ASN A 31 -9.84 7.68 -5.16
N ALA A 32 -8.99 8.67 -4.88
CA ALA A 32 -8.21 9.35 -5.90
C ALA A 32 -7.09 8.52 -6.51
N ALA A 33 -6.46 7.61 -5.76
CA ALA A 33 -5.33 6.84 -6.26
C ALA A 33 -5.73 5.41 -6.64
N SER A 34 -6.32 4.66 -5.72
CA SER A 34 -6.72 3.26 -5.94
C SER A 34 -7.62 2.77 -4.81
N HIS A 35 -8.33 1.68 -5.03
CA HIS A 35 -9.01 0.93 -3.97
C HIS A 35 -8.32 -0.43 -3.73
N TYR A 36 -8.64 -1.09 -2.62
CA TYR A 36 -7.88 -2.25 -2.17
C TYR A 36 -7.94 -3.46 -3.11
N TRP A 37 -9.07 -3.68 -3.78
CA TRP A 37 -9.17 -4.75 -4.78
C TRP A 37 -8.28 -4.49 -6.00
N SER A 38 -8.17 -3.23 -6.46
CA SER A 38 -7.25 -2.91 -7.55
C SER A 38 -5.78 -3.06 -7.11
N GLN A 39 -5.46 -2.72 -5.87
CA GLN A 39 -4.10 -2.91 -5.35
C GLN A 39 -3.69 -4.38 -5.30
N ILE A 40 -4.58 -5.28 -4.85
CA ILE A 40 -4.26 -6.72 -4.84
C ILE A 40 -4.18 -7.28 -6.27
N ALA A 41 -5.05 -6.83 -7.18
CA ALA A 41 -5.00 -7.23 -8.57
C ALA A 41 -3.68 -6.80 -9.25
N VAL A 42 -3.19 -5.60 -8.97
CA VAL A 42 -1.88 -5.13 -9.46
C VAL A 42 -0.74 -5.99 -8.90
N LYS A 43 -0.77 -6.36 -7.63
CA LYS A 43 0.23 -7.25 -7.02
C LYS A 43 0.30 -8.59 -7.76
N LEU A 44 -0.84 -9.24 -7.96
CA LEU A 44 -0.90 -10.55 -8.63
C LEU A 44 -0.48 -10.44 -10.10
N LYS A 45 -0.88 -9.38 -10.80
CA LYS A 45 -0.42 -9.13 -12.18
C LYS A 45 1.09 -8.93 -12.26
N PHE A 46 1.67 -8.20 -11.31
CA PHE A 46 3.11 -7.99 -11.25
C PHE A 46 3.87 -9.31 -10.96
N MET A 47 3.34 -10.15 -10.04
CA MET A 47 3.89 -11.50 -9.83
C MET A 47 3.85 -12.32 -11.11
N ALA A 48 2.72 -12.28 -11.84
CA ALA A 48 2.58 -12.98 -13.11
C ALA A 48 3.57 -12.47 -14.18
N GLU A 49 3.84 -11.17 -14.22
CA GLU A 49 4.85 -10.59 -15.11
C GLU A 49 6.25 -11.14 -14.83
N ILE A 50 6.63 -11.20 -13.56
CA ILE A 50 7.92 -11.78 -13.14
C ILE A 50 8.01 -13.27 -13.51
N GLU A 51 6.92 -14.00 -13.38
CA GLU A 51 6.87 -15.43 -13.73
C GLU A 51 6.79 -15.70 -15.25
N GLY A 52 6.60 -14.68 -16.06
CA GLY A 52 6.53 -14.78 -17.53
C GLY A 52 5.10 -14.90 -18.08
N GLY A 53 4.10 -14.50 -17.32
CA GLY A 53 2.70 -14.41 -17.74
C GLY A 53 1.71 -15.11 -16.82
N VAL A 54 0.43 -14.82 -17.01
CA VAL A 54 -0.66 -15.39 -16.18
C VAL A 54 -0.70 -16.92 -16.28
N ASP A 55 -0.42 -17.49 -17.45
CA ASP A 55 -0.41 -18.95 -17.66
C ASP A 55 0.67 -19.67 -16.80
N LYS A 56 1.71 -18.94 -16.40
CA LYS A 56 2.78 -19.45 -15.53
C LYS A 56 2.43 -19.42 -14.04
N MET A 57 1.29 -18.81 -13.71
CA MET A 57 0.81 -18.78 -12.33
C MET A 57 0.06 -20.04 -11.91
N LYS A 58 -0.36 -20.86 -12.87
CA LYS A 58 -1.06 -22.12 -12.57
C LYS A 58 -0.21 -23.05 -11.70
N GLY A 59 -0.76 -23.48 -10.59
CA GLY A 59 -0.08 -24.34 -9.62
C GLY A 59 0.87 -23.60 -8.66
N LYS A 60 1.11 -22.30 -8.86
CA LYS A 60 1.89 -21.48 -7.92
C LYS A 60 1.12 -21.29 -6.62
N LYS A 61 1.86 -21.34 -5.50
CA LYS A 61 1.32 -21.08 -4.17
C LYS A 61 1.64 -19.65 -3.74
N VAL A 62 0.61 -18.91 -3.34
CA VAL A 62 0.75 -17.58 -2.74
C VAL A 62 0.20 -17.56 -1.33
N VAL A 63 0.99 -17.08 -0.39
CA VAL A 63 0.50 -16.75 0.96
C VAL A 63 0.06 -15.29 0.99
N HIS A 64 -1.16 -15.05 1.46
CA HIS A 64 -1.64 -13.73 1.83
C HIS A 64 -1.56 -13.56 3.34
N LEU A 65 -0.49 -12.91 3.80
CA LEU A 65 -0.27 -12.58 5.21
C LEU A 65 -0.88 -11.21 5.50
N HIS A 66 -1.89 -11.14 6.36
CA HIS A 66 -2.62 -9.90 6.60
C HIS A 66 -2.92 -9.66 8.08
N ILE A 67 -3.09 -8.40 8.48
CA ILE A 67 -3.56 -8.08 9.83
C ILE A 67 -5.02 -8.53 9.98
N ASP A 68 -5.36 -9.10 11.13
CA ASP A 68 -6.71 -9.52 11.46
C ASP A 68 -7.59 -8.32 11.83
N SER A 69 -8.08 -7.64 10.81
CA SER A 69 -8.95 -6.48 10.90
C SER A 69 -9.84 -6.38 9.67
N ALA A 70 -10.83 -5.49 9.69
CA ALA A 70 -11.66 -5.20 8.52
C ALA A 70 -10.81 -4.77 7.31
N TYR A 71 -9.77 -3.95 7.56
CA TYR A 71 -8.80 -3.54 6.54
C TYR A 71 -8.02 -4.73 5.98
N GLY A 72 -7.50 -5.61 6.85
CA GLY A 72 -6.69 -6.76 6.44
C GLY A 72 -7.47 -7.79 5.62
N ARG A 73 -8.75 -7.96 5.91
CA ARG A 73 -9.64 -8.92 5.23
C ARG A 73 -10.30 -8.36 3.97
N GLU A 74 -10.29 -7.05 3.78
CA GLU A 74 -11.00 -6.40 2.67
C GLU A 74 -10.54 -6.85 1.26
N PRO A 75 -9.25 -7.09 0.97
CA PRO A 75 -8.82 -7.57 -0.33
C PRO A 75 -9.09 -9.06 -0.61
N LEU A 76 -9.45 -9.87 0.40
CA LEU A 76 -9.61 -11.31 0.28
C LEU A 76 -10.60 -11.77 -0.81
N PRO A 77 -11.77 -11.15 -1.00
CA PRO A 77 -12.68 -11.58 -2.07
C PRO A 77 -12.04 -11.47 -3.46
N ALA A 78 -11.33 -10.39 -3.75
CA ALA A 78 -10.62 -10.22 -5.01
C ALA A 78 -9.43 -11.18 -5.13
N MET A 79 -8.71 -11.39 -4.03
CA MET A 79 -7.58 -12.33 -3.98
C MET A 79 -8.04 -13.75 -4.32
N ARG A 80 -9.07 -14.25 -3.63
CA ARG A 80 -9.66 -15.58 -3.87
C ARG A 80 -10.13 -15.77 -5.30
N LYS A 81 -10.81 -14.75 -5.85
CA LYS A 81 -11.30 -14.78 -7.24
C LYS A 81 -10.15 -14.92 -8.23
N ILE A 82 -9.15 -14.04 -8.14
CA ILE A 82 -8.04 -14.00 -9.10
C ILE A 82 -7.19 -15.27 -8.99
N THR A 83 -6.87 -15.73 -7.79
CA THR A 83 -6.08 -16.96 -7.60
C THR A 83 -6.81 -18.19 -8.12
N SER A 84 -8.12 -18.27 -7.89
CA SER A 84 -8.96 -19.33 -8.45
C SER A 84 -9.01 -19.31 -9.97
N ASP A 85 -9.21 -18.13 -10.58
CA ASP A 85 -9.25 -17.97 -12.05
C ASP A 85 -7.92 -18.36 -12.71
N TRP A 86 -6.80 -18.12 -12.01
CA TRP A 86 -5.45 -18.42 -12.51
C TRP A 86 -4.95 -19.81 -12.11
N GLY A 87 -5.75 -20.60 -11.40
CA GLY A 87 -5.39 -21.95 -10.95
C GLY A 87 -4.24 -21.98 -9.94
N MET A 88 -4.12 -20.93 -9.12
CA MET A 88 -3.13 -20.82 -8.04
C MET A 88 -3.66 -21.42 -6.74
N GLU A 89 -2.75 -21.81 -5.87
CA GLU A 89 -3.06 -22.16 -4.47
C GLU A 89 -2.94 -20.91 -3.59
N LEU A 90 -4.01 -20.56 -2.88
CA LEU A 90 -4.04 -19.44 -1.92
C LEU A 90 -4.03 -19.95 -0.50
N VAL A 91 -3.07 -19.49 0.30
CA VAL A 91 -3.04 -19.70 1.76
C VAL A 91 -3.22 -18.35 2.45
N GLU A 92 -4.24 -18.25 3.30
CA GLU A 92 -4.55 -17.05 4.07
C GLU A 92 -4.02 -17.20 5.49
N ILE A 93 -3.18 -16.25 5.92
CA ILE A 93 -2.62 -16.24 7.28
C ILE A 93 -2.89 -14.87 7.90
N SER A 94 -3.52 -14.87 9.07
CA SER A 94 -3.81 -13.64 9.80
C SER A 94 -2.79 -13.38 10.91
N ILE A 95 -2.56 -12.09 11.18
CA ILE A 95 -1.73 -11.60 12.28
C ILE A 95 -2.64 -10.86 13.25
N PRO A 96 -2.71 -11.25 14.53
CA PRO A 96 -3.46 -10.50 15.53
C PRO A 96 -2.94 -9.06 15.68
N PRO A 97 -3.81 -8.06 15.89
CA PRO A 97 -3.37 -6.72 16.25
C PRO A 97 -2.58 -6.71 17.55
N PRO A 98 -1.55 -5.86 17.70
CA PRO A 98 -1.12 -4.79 16.80
C PRO A 98 -0.23 -5.23 15.63
N GLY A 99 -0.03 -6.51 15.40
CA GLY A 99 0.68 -7.05 14.25
C GLY A 99 2.21 -7.05 14.33
N LEU A 100 2.76 -6.87 15.52
CA LEU A 100 4.22 -6.84 15.73
C LEU A 100 4.79 -8.23 16.06
N GLU A 101 3.98 -9.14 16.58
CA GLU A 101 4.39 -10.51 16.85
C GLU A 101 3.97 -11.41 15.70
N GLN A 102 4.93 -11.80 14.86
CA GLN A 102 4.68 -12.51 13.61
C GLN A 102 5.45 -13.83 13.50
N GLN A 103 6.18 -14.24 14.53
CA GLN A 103 7.08 -15.41 14.45
C GLN A 103 6.34 -16.69 14.08
N SER A 104 5.17 -16.95 14.68
CA SER A 104 4.38 -18.15 14.41
C SER A 104 3.88 -18.20 12.97
N GLN A 105 3.45 -17.06 12.42
CA GLN A 105 3.00 -16.93 11.04
C GLN A 105 4.15 -17.19 10.05
N TRP A 106 5.34 -16.67 10.32
CA TRP A 106 6.50 -16.90 9.47
C TRP A 106 7.02 -18.35 9.55
N LEU A 107 6.88 -19.01 10.70
CA LEU A 107 7.14 -20.46 10.79
C LEU A 107 6.10 -21.27 10.01
N GLN A 108 4.85 -20.83 9.98
CA GLN A 108 3.82 -21.43 9.13
C GLN A 108 4.15 -21.20 7.65
N ILE A 109 4.49 -19.98 7.23
CA ILE A 109 4.93 -19.66 5.86
C ILE A 109 6.10 -20.55 5.41
N ARG A 110 7.08 -20.77 6.30
CA ARG A 110 8.18 -21.68 6.00
C ARG A 110 7.72 -23.12 5.73
N ARG A 111 6.73 -23.63 6.48
CA ARG A 111 6.15 -24.97 6.25
C ARG A 111 5.32 -25.04 4.97
N GLU A 112 4.59 -23.97 4.65
CA GLU A 112 3.80 -23.87 3.42
C GLU A 112 4.68 -23.82 2.17
N ASN A 113 5.91 -23.34 2.30
CA ASN A 113 6.88 -23.20 1.21
C ASN A 113 6.27 -22.54 -0.03
N PRO A 114 5.72 -21.32 0.06
CA PRO A 114 5.05 -20.69 -1.05
C PRO A 114 6.04 -20.13 -2.08
N ASP A 115 5.57 -19.97 -3.33
CA ASP A 115 6.30 -19.23 -4.36
C ASP A 115 6.32 -17.73 -4.09
N TRP A 116 5.23 -17.18 -3.50
CA TRP A 116 5.09 -15.77 -3.22
C TRP A 116 4.44 -15.50 -1.86
N VAL A 117 4.85 -14.43 -1.23
CA VAL A 117 4.16 -13.87 -0.06
C VAL A 117 3.70 -12.46 -0.38
N THR A 118 2.40 -12.19 -0.24
CA THR A 118 1.86 -10.84 -0.25
C THR A 118 1.51 -10.43 1.17
N PHE A 119 2.09 -9.32 1.63
CA PHE A 119 1.85 -8.78 2.95
C PHE A 119 0.82 -7.65 2.90
N TRP A 120 -0.19 -7.72 3.77
CA TRP A 120 -1.23 -6.71 3.90
C TRP A 120 -1.30 -6.22 5.34
N GLY A 121 -0.32 -5.40 5.70
CA GLY A 121 -0.19 -4.77 6.99
C GLY A 121 -0.39 -3.26 6.91
N ALA A 122 -0.42 -2.63 8.06
CA ALA A 122 -0.34 -1.18 8.21
C ALA A 122 1.10 -0.77 8.58
N GLY A 123 1.36 0.52 8.70
CA GLY A 123 2.64 1.05 9.18
C GLY A 123 2.95 0.69 10.63
N SER A 124 3.75 1.51 11.29
CA SER A 124 4.09 1.37 12.72
C SER A 124 4.92 0.12 13.06
N GLY A 125 5.87 -0.23 12.20
CA GLY A 125 6.81 -1.33 12.42
C GLY A 125 6.31 -2.72 11.99
N MET A 126 5.05 -2.86 11.57
CA MET A 126 4.50 -4.14 11.14
C MET A 126 5.19 -4.67 9.87
N ASN A 127 5.45 -3.78 8.89
CA ASN A 127 6.14 -4.15 7.66
C ASN A 127 7.62 -4.49 7.91
N SER A 128 8.32 -3.69 8.71
CA SER A 128 9.71 -3.97 9.07
C SER A 128 9.86 -5.27 9.86
N THR A 129 8.90 -5.59 10.73
CA THR A 129 8.85 -6.88 11.43
C THR A 129 8.64 -8.03 10.44
N ALA A 130 7.76 -7.88 9.45
CA ALA A 130 7.56 -8.89 8.40
C ALA A 130 8.84 -9.12 7.59
N MET A 131 9.52 -8.05 7.15
CA MET A 131 10.79 -8.12 6.43
C MET A 131 11.86 -8.86 7.23
N THR A 132 12.00 -8.51 8.51
CA THR A 132 12.99 -9.13 9.40
C THR A 132 12.70 -10.61 9.65
N ASN A 133 11.44 -10.99 9.88
CA ASN A 133 11.08 -12.40 10.08
C ASN A 133 11.22 -13.22 8.79
N ALA A 134 10.90 -12.66 7.62
CA ALA A 134 11.16 -13.31 6.34
C ALA A 134 12.66 -13.61 6.15
N ALA A 135 13.52 -12.64 6.47
CA ALA A 135 14.96 -12.81 6.41
C ALA A 135 15.45 -13.90 7.37
N ARG A 136 14.89 -13.99 8.59
CA ARG A 136 15.25 -15.03 9.58
C ARG A 136 14.96 -16.45 9.12
N ILE A 137 13.92 -16.64 8.30
CA ILE A 137 13.60 -17.96 7.72
C ILE A 137 14.21 -18.16 6.34
N ASN A 138 15.07 -17.25 5.87
CA ASN A 138 15.68 -17.23 4.54
C ASN A 138 14.65 -17.23 3.40
N PHE A 139 13.49 -16.58 3.58
CA PHE A 139 12.53 -16.44 2.49
C PHE A 139 13.07 -15.47 1.44
N PRO A 140 12.96 -15.79 0.12
CA PRO A 140 13.49 -14.92 -0.93
C PRO A 140 12.83 -13.55 -0.94
N ARG A 141 13.63 -12.49 -0.89
CA ARG A 141 13.13 -11.10 -0.77
C ARG A 141 12.40 -10.64 -2.03
N ASP A 142 12.85 -11.10 -3.19
CA ASP A 142 12.24 -10.85 -4.50
C ASP A 142 10.96 -11.66 -4.75
N ARG A 143 10.50 -12.38 -3.74
CA ARG A 143 9.22 -13.10 -3.70
C ARG A 143 8.24 -12.51 -2.68
N MET A 144 8.57 -11.32 -2.15
CA MET A 144 7.74 -10.61 -1.19
C MET A 144 7.16 -9.33 -1.78
N MET A 145 5.87 -9.13 -1.59
CA MET A 145 5.17 -7.97 -2.11
C MET A 145 4.30 -7.28 -1.05
N TYR A 146 4.64 -6.04 -0.75
CA TYR A 146 3.96 -5.21 0.26
C TYR A 146 2.91 -4.30 -0.36
N VAL A 147 2.07 -3.72 0.49
CA VAL A 147 1.21 -2.58 0.13
C VAL A 147 1.99 -1.27 0.28
N THR A 148 1.34 -0.18 -0.04
CA THR A 148 1.91 1.19 -0.03
C THR A 148 2.73 1.52 1.21
N PHE A 149 2.35 1.01 2.37
CA PHE A 149 3.07 1.27 3.63
C PHE A 149 4.46 0.63 3.65
N GLY A 150 4.63 -0.57 3.07
CA GLY A 150 5.92 -1.23 2.97
C GLY A 150 6.87 -0.64 1.92
N ALA A 151 6.43 0.41 1.19
CA ALA A 151 7.28 1.15 0.27
C ALA A 151 7.85 2.44 0.90
N ALA A 152 7.48 2.76 2.13
CA ALA A 152 7.88 4.00 2.79
C ALA A 152 9.17 3.81 3.59
N GLU A 153 9.96 4.87 3.65
CA GLU A 153 11.25 4.91 4.35
C GLU A 153 11.09 4.57 5.83
N GLU A 154 9.98 4.99 6.44
CA GLU A 154 9.66 4.74 7.84
C GLU A 154 9.50 3.25 8.16
N ASP A 155 9.10 2.44 7.19
CA ASP A 155 8.97 0.98 7.34
C ASP A 155 10.21 0.23 6.85
N MET A 156 10.90 0.75 5.81
CA MET A 156 12.05 0.08 5.20
C MET A 156 13.34 0.27 6.00
N TYR A 157 13.61 1.48 6.51
CA TYR A 157 14.85 1.75 7.23
C TYR A 157 15.02 0.92 8.51
N PRO A 158 13.99 0.71 9.35
CA PRO A 158 14.13 -0.17 10.51
C PRO A 158 14.42 -1.63 10.17
N ALA A 159 14.02 -2.09 8.96
CA ALA A 159 14.31 -3.44 8.50
C ALA A 159 15.74 -3.58 7.92
N GLY A 160 16.38 -2.46 7.55
CA GLY A 160 17.73 -2.43 7.01
C GLY A 160 17.88 -3.33 5.77
N ASP A 161 18.87 -4.22 5.79
CA ASP A 161 19.14 -5.13 4.67
C ASP A 161 18.00 -6.13 4.38
N ALA A 162 17.12 -6.39 5.34
CA ALA A 162 15.97 -7.26 5.13
C ALA A 162 14.94 -6.66 4.16
N ALA A 163 14.92 -5.34 3.97
CA ALA A 163 14.03 -4.67 3.03
C ALA A 163 14.53 -4.69 1.58
N LYS A 164 15.84 -4.88 1.37
CA LYS A 164 16.44 -4.79 0.03
C LYS A 164 15.94 -5.91 -0.88
N GLY A 165 15.46 -5.54 -2.06
CA GLY A 165 14.96 -6.48 -3.07
C GLY A 165 13.51 -6.89 -2.90
N THR A 166 12.79 -6.38 -1.89
CA THR A 166 11.34 -6.57 -1.77
C THR A 166 10.58 -5.63 -2.69
N TYR A 167 9.35 -5.99 -3.04
CA TYR A 167 8.47 -5.17 -3.86
C TYR A 167 7.34 -4.56 -3.03
N ALA A 168 6.84 -3.41 -3.45
CA ALA A 168 5.64 -2.82 -2.88
C ALA A 168 4.83 -2.05 -3.92
N VAL A 169 3.52 -2.04 -3.77
CA VAL A 169 2.65 -1.14 -4.52
C VAL A 169 2.76 0.25 -3.89
N ALA A 170 3.07 1.26 -4.68
CA ALA A 170 3.17 2.64 -4.20
C ALA A 170 2.24 3.57 -4.97
N ASN A 171 1.59 4.49 -4.25
CA ASN A 171 0.76 5.54 -4.83
C ASN A 171 1.52 6.86 -4.98
N ALA A 172 2.74 6.95 -4.44
CA ALA A 172 3.66 8.05 -4.60
C ALA A 172 5.08 7.50 -4.64
N LEU A 173 5.93 8.11 -5.47
CA LEU A 173 7.34 7.76 -5.54
C LEU A 173 8.15 8.62 -4.57
N PRO A 174 9.23 8.08 -3.97
CA PRO A 174 10.17 8.86 -3.20
C PRO A 174 10.99 9.80 -4.10
N GLY A 175 11.49 10.87 -3.52
CA GLY A 175 12.42 11.77 -4.15
C GLY A 175 12.00 13.24 -4.01
N ASP A 176 13.00 14.08 -3.92
CA ASP A 176 12.85 15.54 -3.85
C ASP A 176 13.15 16.23 -5.19
N HIS A 177 13.40 15.45 -6.23
CA HIS A 177 13.71 15.91 -7.58
C HIS A 177 12.49 16.42 -8.36
N PHE A 178 11.27 16.13 -7.90
CA PHE A 178 10.05 16.60 -8.55
C PHE A 178 9.94 18.12 -8.54
N PRO A 179 9.54 18.75 -9.65
CA PRO A 179 9.53 20.22 -9.78
C PRO A 179 8.75 20.93 -8.65
N LEU A 180 7.58 20.39 -8.28
CA LEU A 180 6.78 20.98 -7.19
C LEU A 180 7.48 20.84 -5.82
N VAL A 181 8.14 19.72 -5.57
CA VAL A 181 8.88 19.50 -4.32
C VAL A 181 10.04 20.49 -4.20
N LYS A 182 10.81 20.70 -5.29
CA LYS A 182 11.87 21.70 -5.34
C LYS A 182 11.34 23.09 -5.04
N LYS A 183 10.24 23.47 -5.68
CA LYS A 183 9.59 24.76 -5.47
C LYS A 183 9.14 24.97 -4.01
N ILE A 184 8.60 23.94 -3.37
CA ILE A 184 8.21 23.98 -1.95
C ILE A 184 9.45 24.09 -1.05
N LYS A 185 10.53 23.34 -1.34
CA LYS A 185 11.78 23.48 -0.59
C LYS A 185 12.32 24.90 -0.63
N GLU A 186 12.32 25.53 -1.79
CA GLU A 186 12.82 26.90 -1.99
C GLU A 186 11.88 27.96 -1.38
N GLN A 187 10.62 27.95 -1.76
CA GLN A 187 9.69 29.05 -1.47
C GLN A 187 9.00 28.95 -0.11
N VAL A 188 8.90 27.75 0.46
CA VAL A 188 8.26 27.54 1.76
C VAL A 188 9.32 27.31 2.83
N TYR A 189 10.10 26.25 2.70
CA TYR A 189 11.11 25.91 3.73
C TYR A 189 12.29 26.86 3.72
N GLY A 190 12.77 27.29 2.54
CA GLY A 190 13.81 28.30 2.42
C GLY A 190 13.39 29.67 2.97
N ALA A 191 12.10 29.98 3.00
CA ALA A 191 11.55 31.19 3.62
C ALA A 191 11.17 31.01 5.11
N GLY A 192 11.53 29.87 5.73
CA GLY A 192 11.23 29.58 7.15
C GLY A 192 9.75 29.36 7.47
N LYS A 193 8.90 29.07 6.45
CA LYS A 193 7.44 28.94 6.62
C LYS A 193 6.94 27.51 6.75
N GLY A 194 7.81 26.51 6.51
CA GLY A 194 7.44 25.10 6.66
C GLY A 194 7.42 24.67 8.12
N ASN A 195 6.55 23.74 8.48
CA ASN A 195 6.40 23.21 9.84
C ASN A 195 7.00 21.82 10.05
N LEU A 196 7.62 21.22 9.03
CA LEU A 196 8.31 19.94 9.17
C LEU A 196 9.69 20.18 9.81
N ALA A 197 9.87 19.63 11.02
CA ALA A 197 11.12 19.81 11.76
C ALA A 197 12.32 19.11 11.11
N ASP A 198 12.13 17.89 10.59
CA ASP A 198 13.17 17.14 9.88
C ASP A 198 13.04 17.32 8.37
N HIS A 199 13.78 18.27 7.82
CA HIS A 199 13.78 18.58 6.39
C HIS A 199 14.30 17.43 5.51
N LYS A 200 15.00 16.43 6.08
CA LYS A 200 15.45 15.24 5.33
C LYS A 200 14.26 14.35 4.89
N ARG A 201 13.11 14.52 5.52
CA ARG A 201 11.89 13.79 5.15
C ARG A 201 11.12 14.43 3.98
N ILE A 202 11.52 15.63 3.52
CA ILE A 202 10.91 16.25 2.33
C ILE A 202 11.25 15.37 1.11
N GLY A 203 10.20 14.90 0.45
CA GLY A 203 10.36 13.98 -0.68
C GLY A 203 10.30 12.49 -0.28
N SER A 204 10.09 12.13 0.99
CA SER A 204 9.78 10.75 1.36
C SER A 204 8.45 10.29 0.74
N VAL A 205 8.22 8.99 0.66
CA VAL A 205 6.97 8.44 0.09
C VAL A 205 5.74 9.02 0.78
N TYR A 206 5.72 9.11 2.11
CA TYR A 206 4.57 9.67 2.82
C TYR A 206 4.43 11.17 2.64
N TRP A 207 5.53 11.91 2.56
CA TRP A 207 5.50 13.34 2.30
C TRP A 207 4.95 13.62 0.89
N ASN A 208 5.46 12.94 -0.13
CA ASN A 208 5.01 13.08 -1.52
C ASN A 208 3.55 12.64 -1.69
N ARG A 209 3.11 11.62 -0.95
CA ARG A 209 1.73 11.21 -0.89
C ARG A 209 0.81 12.29 -0.29
N GLY A 210 1.25 12.93 0.79
CA GLY A 210 0.54 14.07 1.37
C GLY A 210 0.45 15.25 0.40
N LEU A 211 1.54 15.52 -0.33
CA LEU A 211 1.56 16.54 -1.37
C LEU A 211 0.58 16.22 -2.50
N GLY A 212 0.55 14.97 -2.98
CA GLY A 212 -0.43 14.53 -4.00
C GLY A 212 -1.88 14.73 -3.55
N ALA A 213 -2.18 14.41 -2.30
CA ALA A 213 -3.50 14.65 -1.72
C ALA A 213 -3.83 16.16 -1.68
N ALA A 214 -2.89 17.00 -1.26
CA ALA A 214 -3.09 18.46 -1.21
C ALA A 214 -3.34 19.04 -2.62
N VAL A 215 -2.57 18.62 -3.63
CA VAL A 215 -2.76 19.05 -5.02
C VAL A 215 -4.15 18.67 -5.52
N MET A 216 -4.60 17.44 -5.26
CA MET A 216 -5.93 16.98 -5.66
C MET A 216 -7.04 17.84 -5.05
N TRP A 217 -6.95 18.15 -3.75
CA TRP A 217 -7.92 19.02 -3.07
C TRP A 217 -7.93 20.44 -3.64
N ILE A 218 -6.74 21.03 -3.86
CA ILE A 218 -6.63 22.39 -4.40
C ILE A 218 -7.21 22.46 -5.81
N GLU A 219 -6.89 21.51 -6.67
CA GLU A 219 -7.42 21.49 -8.04
C GLU A 219 -8.93 21.21 -8.08
N GLY A 220 -9.42 20.35 -7.19
CA GLY A 220 -10.86 20.14 -7.00
C GLY A 220 -11.60 21.44 -6.63
N MET A 221 -11.09 22.18 -5.64
CA MET A 221 -11.64 23.47 -5.23
C MET A 221 -11.56 24.52 -6.34
N ARG A 222 -10.43 24.63 -7.04
CA ARG A 222 -10.25 25.55 -8.17
C ARG A 222 -11.24 25.28 -9.30
N ASN A 223 -11.46 24.01 -9.62
CA ASN A 223 -12.42 23.65 -10.65
C ASN A 223 -13.87 23.95 -10.22
N ALA A 224 -14.24 23.67 -8.97
CA ALA A 224 -15.53 24.02 -8.44
C ALA A 224 -15.80 25.53 -8.52
N GLN A 225 -14.81 26.37 -8.16
CA GLN A 225 -14.93 27.83 -8.27
C GLN A 225 -15.07 28.37 -9.69
N LYS A 226 -14.61 27.62 -10.72
CA LYS A 226 -14.79 28.03 -12.12
C LYS A 226 -16.17 27.68 -12.67
N MET A 227 -16.88 26.78 -12.00
CA MET A 227 -18.19 26.30 -12.41
C MET A 227 -19.34 27.14 -11.79
N HIS A 228 -19.04 28.01 -10.83
CA HIS A 228 -19.91 28.91 -10.13
C HIS A 228 -19.41 30.36 -10.20
#